data_19b771d221e02d7b4b482ffd1982ca7b
#
_entry.id   19b771d221e02d7b4b482ffd1982ca7b
#
_cell.length_a   1.000
_cell.length_b   1.000
_cell.length_c   1.000
_cell.angle_alpha   90.00
_cell.angle_beta   90.00
_cell.angle_gamma   90.00
#
_symmetry.space_group_name_H-M   'P 1'
#
loop_
_entity.id
_entity.type
_entity.pdbx_description
1 polymer ?
#
loop_
_entity_poly.entity_id
_entity_poly.type
_entity_poly.pdbx_seq_one_letter_code
_entity_poly.pdbx_strand_id
1 'polypeptide(L)'
;MKDKILFFLLALVVTGLCFQTKPLAAQSKLRALIIEGQNNHKVWPKTTKMMKGYLEETNLFDVDVETTAPSGTDADFHPDFSKYDVVISNYNGAPWPEATQKSFADYMNQGGGLVVVHAADNAFSKWTEYNQMIGLGGWGGRSEKSGPYVYYSEEGKVVRDTNEGRGGGHGKQHEFSVVTRNSEHPITKGLPSEWLHTKDELYDKLRGPAQGMVVLATAYSDKNTGGSGRHEPMLMAIEFGKGRVFHSTLGHADYSMECVGFITTFTRGSEWAATGKVSQGIPKDFPSPDKTSKRSDQANK
;
A
#
# COMPACT_ATOMS: atom_id res chain seq x y z
N MET A 1 -68.38 -52.86 40.26
CA MET A 1 -67.29 -51.87 40.36
C MET A 1 -66.52 -51.97 39.10
N LYS A 2 -66.60 -50.97 38.21
CA LYS A 2 -65.98 -50.94 36.86
C LYS A 2 -65.18 -49.66 36.80
N ASP A 3 -63.89 -49.78 36.85
CA ASP A 3 -62.94 -48.66 36.74
C ASP A 3 -62.82 -48.24 35.26
N LYS A 4 -63.13 -47.01 34.98
CA LYS A 4 -62.94 -46.41 33.66
C LYS A 4 -61.58 -45.68 33.66
N ILE A 5 -60.62 -46.19 32.89
CA ILE A 5 -59.36 -45.58 32.61
C ILE A 5 -59.57 -44.57 31.47
N LEU A 6 -59.31 -43.31 31.77
CA LEU A 6 -59.38 -42.19 30.82
C LEU A 6 -58.00 -41.96 30.22
N PHE A 7 -57.79 -42.23 28.90
CA PHE A 7 -56.56 -41.92 28.20
C PHE A 7 -56.62 -40.45 27.73
N PHE A 8 -55.71 -39.62 28.20
CA PHE A 8 -55.43 -38.31 27.66
C PHE A 8 -54.40 -38.42 26.54
N LEU A 9 -54.82 -38.14 25.29
CA LEU A 9 -53.90 -37.96 24.17
C LEU A 9 -53.38 -36.53 24.21
N LEU A 10 -52.05 -36.37 24.48
CA LEU A 10 -51.33 -35.10 24.39
C LEU A 10 -50.87 -34.93 22.96
N ALA A 11 -51.52 -34.06 22.19
CA ALA A 11 -51.07 -33.68 20.84
C ALA A 11 -49.95 -32.67 20.93
N LEU A 12 -48.73 -33.08 20.60
CA LEU A 12 -47.56 -32.21 20.50
C LEU A 12 -47.65 -31.42 19.16
N VAL A 13 -48.01 -30.15 19.24
CA VAL A 13 -47.92 -29.24 18.07
C VAL A 13 -46.48 -28.75 17.97
N VAL A 14 -45.70 -29.34 17.03
CA VAL A 14 -44.35 -28.84 16.68
C VAL A 14 -44.53 -27.68 15.69
N THR A 15 -44.49 -26.45 16.20
CA THR A 15 -44.42 -25.26 15.34
C THR A 15 -42.99 -25.14 14.80
N GLY A 16 -42.79 -25.57 13.56
CA GLY A 16 -41.55 -25.36 12.84
C GLY A 16 -41.29 -23.87 12.60
N LEU A 17 -40.36 -23.27 13.37
CA LEU A 17 -39.81 -21.95 13.00
C LEU A 17 -38.95 -22.10 11.75
N CYS A 18 -39.48 -21.75 10.61
CA CYS A 18 -38.67 -21.52 9.40
C CYS A 18 -37.82 -20.26 9.60
N PHE A 19 -36.57 -20.44 9.98
CA PHE A 19 -35.59 -19.34 9.88
C PHE A 19 -35.36 -19.06 8.41
N GLN A 20 -35.99 -18.03 7.88
CA GLN A 20 -35.64 -17.46 6.59
C GLN A 20 -34.28 -16.79 6.75
N THR A 21 -33.21 -17.47 6.34
CA THR A 21 -31.91 -16.84 6.15
C THR A 21 -32.03 -15.86 4.99
N LYS A 22 -32.10 -14.55 5.29
CA LYS A 22 -31.94 -13.53 4.26
C LYS A 22 -30.61 -13.78 3.57
N PRO A 23 -30.55 -13.85 2.23
CA PRO A 23 -29.26 -13.92 1.54
C PRO A 23 -28.43 -12.71 1.97
N LEU A 24 -27.21 -12.97 2.43
CA LEU A 24 -26.23 -11.92 2.72
C LEU A 24 -26.04 -11.16 1.39
N ALA A 25 -26.43 -9.89 1.33
CA ALA A 25 -26.19 -9.08 0.16
C ALA A 25 -24.69 -9.14 -0.15
N ALA A 26 -24.33 -9.51 -1.39
CA ALA A 26 -22.94 -9.50 -1.82
C ALA A 26 -22.39 -8.10 -1.55
N GLN A 27 -21.34 -8.00 -0.75
CA GLN A 27 -20.69 -6.71 -0.46
C GLN A 27 -20.17 -6.17 -1.78
N SER A 28 -20.54 -4.92 -2.13
CA SER A 28 -20.00 -4.27 -3.33
C SER A 28 -18.47 -4.19 -3.21
N LYS A 29 -17.80 -4.47 -4.32
CA LYS A 29 -16.35 -4.35 -4.36
C LYS A 29 -15.92 -2.89 -4.19
N LEU A 30 -14.75 -2.71 -3.64
CA LEU A 30 -14.07 -1.42 -3.54
C LEU A 30 -13.64 -0.96 -4.94
N ARG A 31 -13.72 0.33 -5.19
CA ARG A 31 -13.27 0.93 -6.46
C ARG A 31 -11.84 1.43 -6.31
N ALA A 32 -10.94 0.92 -7.11
CA ALA A 32 -9.54 1.34 -7.15
C ALA A 32 -9.19 1.99 -8.50
N LEU A 33 -8.42 3.08 -8.47
CA LEU A 33 -7.87 3.72 -9.67
C LEU A 33 -6.34 3.63 -9.63
N ILE A 34 -5.73 3.04 -10.65
CA ILE A 34 -4.27 3.11 -10.84
C ILE A 34 -3.95 4.26 -11.80
N ILE A 35 -3.11 5.19 -11.38
CA ILE A 35 -2.61 6.27 -12.23
C ILE A 35 -1.21 5.93 -12.71
N GLU A 36 -1.01 6.00 -14.03
CA GLU A 36 0.24 5.73 -14.72
C GLU A 36 0.50 6.70 -15.89
N GLY A 37 1.49 6.40 -16.77
CA GLY A 37 1.73 7.09 -18.04
C GLY A 37 3.13 7.69 -18.14
N GLN A 38 3.67 8.20 -17.03
CA GLN A 38 5.04 8.72 -16.98
C GLN A 38 5.73 8.18 -15.71
N ASN A 39 6.78 7.39 -15.93
CA ASN A 39 7.60 6.86 -14.86
C ASN A 39 9.03 6.64 -15.39
N ASN A 40 10.05 6.94 -14.59
CA ASN A 40 11.46 6.73 -14.97
C ASN A 40 11.83 5.24 -15.06
N HIS A 41 11.03 4.34 -14.48
CA HIS A 41 11.20 2.89 -14.60
C HIS A 41 10.42 2.38 -15.81
N LYS A 42 11.11 2.11 -16.93
CA LYS A 42 10.51 1.74 -18.23
C LYS A 42 9.55 0.53 -18.19
N VAL A 43 9.63 -0.28 -17.14
CA VAL A 43 8.76 -1.45 -16.91
C VAL A 43 7.37 -1.09 -16.36
N TRP A 44 7.08 0.19 -16.09
CA TRP A 44 5.84 0.64 -15.49
C TRP A 44 4.56 0.11 -16.16
N PRO A 45 4.47 -0.09 -17.50
CA PRO A 45 3.24 -0.63 -18.08
C PRO A 45 2.98 -2.09 -17.65
N LYS A 46 4.05 -2.87 -17.41
CA LYS A 46 3.94 -4.23 -16.88
C LYS A 46 3.60 -4.22 -15.40
N THR A 47 4.28 -3.39 -14.61
CA THR A 47 4.01 -3.31 -13.16
C THR A 47 2.62 -2.79 -12.85
N THR A 48 2.04 -1.90 -13.65
CA THR A 48 0.61 -1.51 -13.53
C THR A 48 -0.31 -2.71 -13.73
N LYS A 49 -0.07 -3.52 -14.78
CA LYS A 49 -0.89 -4.74 -15.02
C LYS A 49 -0.78 -5.72 -13.86
N MET A 50 0.44 -5.90 -13.29
CA MET A 50 0.66 -6.77 -12.13
C MET A 50 -0.12 -6.26 -10.92
N MET A 51 -0.02 -4.98 -10.57
CA MET A 51 -0.75 -4.38 -9.46
C MET A 51 -2.27 -4.50 -9.63
N LYS A 52 -2.79 -4.25 -10.85
CA LYS A 52 -4.20 -4.47 -11.17
C LYS A 52 -4.59 -5.91 -10.91
N GLY A 53 -3.84 -6.87 -11.45
CA GLY A 53 -4.10 -8.31 -11.25
C GLY A 53 -4.09 -8.69 -9.77
N TYR A 54 -3.12 -8.24 -8.99
CA TYR A 54 -3.04 -8.54 -7.56
C TYR A 54 -4.24 -8.02 -6.77
N LEU A 55 -4.75 -6.83 -7.10
CA LEU A 55 -5.95 -6.30 -6.46
C LEU A 55 -7.21 -7.09 -6.86
N GLU A 56 -7.37 -7.40 -8.14
CA GLU A 56 -8.52 -8.14 -8.65
C GLU A 56 -8.56 -9.60 -8.14
N GLU A 57 -7.40 -10.27 -7.99
CA GLU A 57 -7.27 -11.61 -7.41
C GLU A 57 -7.76 -11.69 -5.96
N THR A 58 -7.75 -10.58 -5.21
CA THR A 58 -8.33 -10.55 -3.86
C THR A 58 -9.85 -10.69 -3.85
N ASN A 59 -10.52 -10.48 -4.97
CA ASN A 59 -11.97 -10.32 -5.12
C ASN A 59 -12.57 -9.16 -4.31
N LEU A 60 -11.74 -8.28 -3.74
CA LEU A 60 -12.19 -7.10 -2.99
C LEU A 60 -12.32 -5.86 -3.87
N PHE A 61 -11.61 -5.80 -5.01
CA PHE A 61 -11.51 -4.61 -5.82
C PHE A 61 -12.02 -4.80 -7.26
N ASP A 62 -12.64 -3.73 -7.77
CA ASP A 62 -12.74 -3.45 -9.21
C ASP A 62 -11.77 -2.33 -9.54
N VAL A 63 -10.91 -2.53 -10.56
CA VAL A 63 -9.73 -1.68 -10.79
C VAL A 63 -9.80 -1.04 -12.16
N ASP A 64 -9.87 0.30 -12.18
CA ASP A 64 -9.68 1.12 -13.36
C ASP A 64 -8.20 1.58 -13.46
N VAL A 65 -7.77 1.89 -14.67
CA VAL A 65 -6.44 2.44 -14.95
C VAL A 65 -6.62 3.71 -15.77
N GLU A 66 -5.93 4.77 -15.37
CA GLU A 66 -5.90 6.03 -16.11
C GLU A 66 -4.46 6.39 -16.46
N THR A 67 -4.23 6.61 -17.75
CA THR A 67 -2.90 6.84 -18.31
C THR A 67 -2.79 8.29 -18.75
N THR A 68 -1.85 9.03 -18.19
CA THR A 68 -1.56 10.42 -18.60
C THR A 68 -0.89 10.44 -19.98
N ALA A 69 -0.83 11.62 -20.59
CA ALA A 69 -0.01 11.86 -21.78
C ALA A 69 1.44 11.37 -21.56
N PRO A 70 2.14 10.89 -22.61
CA PRO A 70 3.45 10.24 -22.46
C PRO A 70 4.58 11.18 -22.03
N SER A 71 4.36 12.49 -22.05
CA SER A 71 5.32 13.49 -21.59
C SER A 71 4.65 14.85 -21.33
N GLY A 72 5.28 15.65 -20.45
CA GLY A 72 4.75 16.97 -20.08
C GLY A 72 3.48 16.89 -19.24
N THR A 73 2.98 18.06 -18.86
CA THR A 73 1.71 18.16 -18.14
C THR A 73 0.56 17.84 -19.09
N ASP A 74 -0.24 16.84 -18.73
CA ASP A 74 -1.44 16.46 -19.46
C ASP A 74 -2.58 17.39 -19.05
N ALA A 75 -2.94 18.32 -19.94
CA ALA A 75 -3.98 19.31 -19.66
C ALA A 75 -5.39 18.69 -19.50
N ASP A 76 -5.61 17.53 -20.09
CA ASP A 76 -6.90 16.83 -20.09
C ASP A 76 -7.00 15.79 -18.97
N PHE A 77 -5.95 15.64 -18.13
CA PHE A 77 -5.95 14.71 -17.02
C PHE A 77 -6.79 15.23 -15.85
N HIS A 78 -8.05 14.78 -15.79
CA HIS A 78 -9.03 15.19 -14.77
C HIS A 78 -9.88 14.00 -14.25
N PRO A 79 -9.28 13.04 -13.56
CA PRO A 79 -10.03 11.92 -12.98
C PRO A 79 -11.12 12.40 -12.00
N ASP A 80 -12.27 11.77 -12.03
CA ASP A 80 -13.27 11.93 -10.98
C ASP A 80 -12.91 11.02 -9.80
N PHE A 81 -12.04 11.51 -8.92
CA PHE A 81 -11.56 10.76 -7.76
C PHE A 81 -12.67 10.34 -6.81
N SER A 82 -13.81 11.03 -6.79
CA SER A 82 -14.94 10.72 -5.90
C SER A 82 -15.57 9.35 -6.16
N LYS A 83 -15.28 8.75 -7.32
CA LYS A 83 -15.75 7.40 -7.69
C LYS A 83 -14.93 6.27 -7.06
N TYR A 84 -13.81 6.58 -6.43
CA TYR A 84 -12.83 5.60 -5.99
C TYR A 84 -12.64 5.62 -4.48
N ASP A 85 -12.51 4.44 -3.89
CA ASP A 85 -12.17 4.27 -2.48
C ASP A 85 -10.67 4.42 -2.24
N VAL A 86 -9.86 4.11 -3.28
CA VAL A 86 -8.40 4.21 -3.23
C VAL A 86 -7.80 4.53 -4.59
N VAL A 87 -6.79 5.39 -4.60
CA VAL A 87 -5.95 5.70 -5.75
C VAL A 87 -4.56 5.10 -5.54
N ILE A 88 -4.05 4.39 -6.54
CA ILE A 88 -2.70 3.82 -6.55
C ILE A 88 -1.85 4.63 -7.50
N SER A 89 -0.76 5.23 -7.01
CA SER A 89 0.18 5.99 -7.83
C SER A 89 1.34 5.10 -8.29
N ASN A 90 1.40 4.86 -9.59
CA ASN A 90 2.56 4.33 -10.33
C ASN A 90 3.13 5.39 -11.27
N TYR A 91 3.23 6.62 -10.78
CA TYR A 91 3.52 7.80 -11.58
C TYR A 91 4.57 8.68 -10.90
N ASN A 92 5.57 9.14 -11.66
CA ASN A 92 6.52 10.16 -11.20
C ASN A 92 6.92 11.17 -12.31
N GLY A 93 6.00 11.39 -13.23
CA GLY A 93 6.19 12.28 -14.38
C GLY A 93 6.01 13.77 -14.09
N ALA A 94 5.59 14.49 -15.12
CA ALA A 94 5.32 15.92 -15.05
C ALA A 94 4.20 16.25 -14.07
N PRO A 95 4.14 17.46 -13.52
CA PRO A 95 3.05 17.90 -12.64
C PRO A 95 1.68 17.72 -13.28
N TRP A 96 0.71 17.29 -12.50
CA TRP A 96 -0.69 17.31 -12.91
C TRP A 96 -1.20 18.77 -13.00
N PRO A 97 -2.26 19.06 -13.76
CA PRO A 97 -2.93 20.35 -13.73
C PRO A 97 -3.30 20.78 -12.29
N GLU A 98 -3.20 22.06 -11.98
CA GLU A 98 -3.49 22.57 -10.62
C GLU A 98 -4.91 22.20 -10.16
N ALA A 99 -5.89 22.24 -11.07
CA ALA A 99 -7.26 21.83 -10.77
C ALA A 99 -7.33 20.35 -10.34
N THR A 100 -6.54 19.49 -11.00
CA THR A 100 -6.46 18.05 -10.67
C THR A 100 -5.75 17.83 -9.34
N GLN A 101 -4.65 18.58 -9.08
CA GLN A 101 -3.97 18.54 -7.79
C GLN A 101 -4.92 18.94 -6.65
N LYS A 102 -5.71 20.01 -6.85
CA LYS A 102 -6.70 20.45 -5.87
C LYS A 102 -7.79 19.41 -5.66
N SER A 103 -8.35 18.86 -6.73
CA SER A 103 -9.39 17.82 -6.67
C SER A 103 -8.89 16.59 -5.91
N PHE A 104 -7.63 16.18 -6.13
CA PHE A 104 -7.01 15.06 -5.42
C PHE A 104 -6.80 15.38 -3.93
N ALA A 105 -6.33 16.57 -3.60
CA ALA A 105 -6.19 16.99 -2.19
C ALA A 105 -7.55 17.03 -1.48
N ASP A 106 -8.60 17.52 -2.15
CA ASP A 106 -9.97 17.53 -1.62
C ASP A 106 -10.50 16.10 -1.39
N TYR A 107 -10.25 15.17 -2.35
CA TYR A 107 -10.57 13.74 -2.20
C TYR A 107 -9.90 13.14 -0.95
N MET A 108 -8.61 13.38 -0.78
CA MET A 108 -7.87 12.89 0.39
C MET A 108 -8.39 13.51 1.69
N ASN A 109 -8.66 14.81 1.72
CA ASN A 109 -9.21 15.50 2.91
C ASN A 109 -10.59 14.96 3.31
N GLN A 110 -11.36 14.42 2.37
CA GLN A 110 -12.69 13.84 2.61
C GLN A 110 -12.64 12.36 3.04
N GLY A 111 -11.46 11.72 3.04
CA GLY A 111 -11.29 10.36 3.53
C GLY A 111 -10.88 9.35 2.47
N GLY A 112 -10.51 9.81 1.28
CA GLY A 112 -10.00 8.96 0.21
C GLY A 112 -8.71 8.23 0.59
N GLY A 113 -8.43 7.12 -0.10
CA GLY A 113 -7.22 6.32 0.09
C GLY A 113 -6.17 6.60 -0.97
N LEU A 114 -4.88 6.59 -0.59
CA LEU A 114 -3.76 6.65 -1.51
C LEU A 114 -2.78 5.50 -1.24
N VAL A 115 -2.30 4.86 -2.31
CA VAL A 115 -1.16 3.94 -2.26
C VAL A 115 -0.04 4.51 -3.12
N VAL A 116 1.13 4.69 -2.52
CA VAL A 116 2.35 5.17 -3.19
C VAL A 116 3.28 3.98 -3.38
N VAL A 117 3.67 3.70 -4.62
CA VAL A 117 4.50 2.55 -4.94
C VAL A 117 5.84 3.02 -5.49
N HIS A 118 6.91 2.70 -4.78
CA HIS A 118 8.29 2.91 -5.19
C HIS A 118 8.51 4.32 -5.78
N ALA A 119 8.83 4.42 -7.07
CA ALA A 119 9.17 5.67 -7.73
C ALA A 119 8.08 6.77 -7.66
N ALA A 120 6.87 6.44 -7.29
CA ALA A 120 5.83 7.45 -7.08
C ALA A 120 6.18 8.43 -5.94
N ASP A 121 7.07 8.04 -5.02
CA ASP A 121 7.57 8.94 -3.96
C ASP A 121 8.53 10.04 -4.50
N ASN A 122 9.01 9.90 -5.72
CA ASN A 122 9.84 10.90 -6.40
C ASN A 122 9.01 12.02 -7.05
N ALA A 123 7.71 11.77 -7.26
CA ALA A 123 6.81 12.72 -7.92
C ALA A 123 6.68 14.04 -7.14
N PHE A 124 6.32 15.07 -7.86
CA PHE A 124 5.74 16.32 -7.35
C PHE A 124 6.48 16.97 -6.17
N SER A 125 7.80 17.07 -6.22
CA SER A 125 8.62 17.63 -5.12
C SER A 125 8.23 19.05 -4.72
N LYS A 126 7.52 19.79 -5.60
CA LYS A 126 7.03 21.15 -5.35
C LYS A 126 5.57 21.22 -4.90
N TRP A 127 4.83 20.12 -4.92
CA TRP A 127 3.44 20.07 -4.47
C TRP A 127 3.39 19.72 -2.99
N THR A 128 3.12 20.74 -2.16
CA THR A 128 3.21 20.63 -0.69
C THR A 128 2.31 19.54 -0.12
N GLU A 129 1.04 19.50 -0.55
CA GLU A 129 0.06 18.52 -0.06
C GLU A 129 0.49 17.09 -0.42
N TYR A 130 1.01 16.87 -1.63
CA TYR A 130 1.50 15.53 -2.00
C TYR A 130 2.68 15.10 -1.12
N ASN A 131 3.61 15.99 -0.82
CA ASN A 131 4.73 15.68 0.08
C ASN A 131 4.26 15.39 1.51
N GLN A 132 3.19 16.03 1.96
CA GLN A 132 2.54 15.71 3.24
C GLN A 132 1.86 14.34 3.19
N MET A 133 1.15 14.01 2.10
CA MET A 133 0.51 12.71 1.90
C MET A 133 1.51 11.56 1.92
N ILE A 134 2.62 11.68 1.17
CA ILE A 134 3.59 10.59 1.05
C ILE A 134 4.54 10.48 2.26
N GLY A 135 4.63 11.52 3.09
CA GLY A 135 5.47 11.58 4.29
C GLY A 135 6.95 11.73 4.00
N LEU A 136 7.52 10.87 3.19
CA LEU A 136 8.91 10.86 2.74
C LEU A 136 8.96 10.73 1.22
N GLY A 137 9.93 11.38 0.58
CA GLY A 137 10.17 11.25 -0.84
C GLY A 137 11.65 11.44 -1.19
N GLY A 138 12.01 11.05 -2.41
CA GLY A 138 13.38 11.14 -2.92
C GLY A 138 13.52 12.12 -4.08
N TRP A 139 14.75 12.41 -4.44
CA TRP A 139 15.14 13.17 -5.64
C TRP A 139 14.38 14.49 -5.85
N GLY A 140 14.23 14.95 -7.08
CA GLY A 140 13.45 16.14 -7.43
C GLY A 140 13.88 17.43 -6.73
N GLY A 141 15.14 17.51 -6.26
CA GLY A 141 15.67 18.64 -5.51
C GLY A 141 15.32 18.63 -4.01
N ARG A 142 14.81 17.52 -3.49
CA ARG A 142 14.54 17.39 -2.04
C ARG A 142 15.84 17.47 -1.24
N SER A 143 15.80 18.22 -0.15
CA SER A 143 16.91 18.49 0.75
C SER A 143 16.41 18.65 2.19
N GLU A 144 17.23 19.12 3.12
CA GLU A 144 16.83 19.44 4.50
C GLU A 144 15.62 20.39 4.58
N LYS A 145 15.40 21.22 3.55
CA LYS A 145 14.24 22.11 3.44
C LYS A 145 12.92 21.35 3.20
N SER A 146 13.01 20.13 2.71
CA SER A 146 11.82 19.26 2.52
C SER A 146 11.38 18.55 3.80
N GLY A 147 12.25 18.54 4.82
CA GLY A 147 12.03 17.90 6.10
C GLY A 147 13.17 16.97 6.51
N PRO A 148 13.05 16.27 7.65
CA PRO A 148 14.08 15.36 8.13
C PRO A 148 14.22 14.10 7.28
N TYR A 149 15.38 13.44 7.37
CA TYR A 149 15.43 11.99 7.17
C TYR A 149 14.73 11.30 8.32
N VAL A 150 14.06 10.18 8.04
CA VAL A 150 13.50 9.32 9.08
C VAL A 150 14.04 7.92 8.88
N TYR A 151 14.62 7.35 9.92
CA TYR A 151 15.18 6.00 9.92
C TYR A 151 15.16 5.41 11.32
N TYR A 152 15.47 4.13 11.45
CA TYR A 152 15.65 3.49 12.76
C TYR A 152 17.13 3.38 13.09
N SER A 153 17.48 3.70 14.33
CA SER A 153 18.82 3.43 14.87
C SER A 153 19.04 1.93 15.11
N GLU A 154 20.25 1.53 15.40
CA GLU A 154 20.59 0.14 15.77
C GLU A 154 19.85 -0.31 17.04
N GLU A 155 19.55 0.63 17.97
CA GLU A 155 18.76 0.37 19.18
C GLU A 155 17.24 0.29 18.90
N GLY A 156 16.82 0.32 17.64
CA GLY A 156 15.42 0.22 17.24
C GLY A 156 14.57 1.47 17.53
N LYS A 157 15.20 2.66 17.66
CA LYS A 157 14.50 3.93 17.89
C LYS A 157 14.34 4.70 16.58
N VAL A 158 13.21 5.37 16.42
CA VAL A 158 12.98 6.29 15.29
C VAL A 158 13.87 7.52 15.47
N VAL A 159 14.65 7.82 14.44
CA VAL A 159 15.49 9.03 14.35
C VAL A 159 14.88 9.96 13.30
N ARG A 160 14.77 11.24 13.65
CA ARG A 160 14.41 12.34 12.74
C ARG A 160 15.62 13.25 12.61
N ASP A 161 16.38 13.06 11.53
CA ASP A 161 17.66 13.73 11.30
C ASP A 161 17.45 14.93 10.37
N THR A 162 17.66 16.13 10.90
CA THR A 162 17.51 17.41 10.18
C THR A 162 18.81 17.93 9.56
N ASN A 163 19.92 17.18 9.65
CA ASN A 163 21.18 17.58 9.05
C ASN A 163 21.03 17.86 7.54
N GLU A 164 21.87 18.72 7.02
CA GLU A 164 21.92 19.02 5.58
C GLU A 164 22.16 17.78 4.74
N GLY A 165 21.60 17.77 3.54
CA GLY A 165 21.82 16.72 2.57
C GLY A 165 20.64 16.52 1.63
N ARG A 166 20.96 15.96 0.47
CA ARG A 166 19.95 15.63 -0.56
C ARG A 166 19.00 14.50 -0.10
N GLY A 167 17.76 14.56 -0.54
CA GLY A 167 16.80 13.47 -0.40
C GLY A 167 16.93 12.45 -1.52
N GLY A 168 16.85 11.17 -1.14
CA GLY A 168 16.85 10.03 -2.05
C GLY A 168 18.23 9.49 -2.43
N GLY A 169 18.35 8.20 -2.38
CA GLY A 169 19.46 7.38 -2.77
C GLY A 169 19.08 5.91 -2.75
N HIS A 170 19.94 5.08 -3.29
CA HIS A 170 19.89 3.62 -3.19
C HIS A 170 21.27 3.04 -3.48
N GLY A 171 21.48 1.82 -3.02
CA GLY A 171 22.63 1.02 -3.40
C GLY A 171 22.38 0.16 -4.65
N LYS A 172 23.21 -0.86 -4.83
CA LYS A 172 22.97 -1.90 -5.85
C LYS A 172 21.75 -2.72 -5.48
N GLN A 173 20.96 -3.12 -6.47
CA GLN A 173 19.83 -4.02 -6.28
C GLN A 173 20.28 -5.39 -5.74
N HIS A 174 19.65 -5.85 -4.70
CA HIS A 174 19.93 -7.13 -4.03
C HIS A 174 18.70 -7.64 -3.27
N GLU A 175 18.76 -8.85 -2.75
CA GLU A 175 17.81 -9.34 -1.76
C GLU A 175 18.14 -8.75 -0.39
N PHE A 176 17.12 -8.37 0.39
CA PHE A 176 17.33 -7.79 1.72
C PHE A 176 16.21 -8.17 2.68
N SER A 177 16.56 -8.23 3.95
CA SER A 177 15.59 -8.46 5.03
C SER A 177 14.73 -7.23 5.28
N VAL A 178 13.43 -7.44 5.36
CA VAL A 178 12.45 -6.45 5.81
C VAL A 178 12.03 -6.78 7.22
N VAL A 179 12.25 -5.84 8.14
CA VAL A 179 11.97 -5.98 9.58
C VAL A 179 10.67 -5.26 9.93
N THR A 180 9.69 -5.99 10.42
CA THR A 180 8.41 -5.43 10.89
C THR A 180 8.65 -4.61 12.16
N ARG A 181 8.26 -3.34 12.15
CA ARG A 181 8.42 -2.40 13.27
C ARG A 181 7.15 -2.17 14.06
N ASN A 182 6.00 -2.32 13.43
CA ASN A 182 4.69 -2.20 14.09
C ASN A 182 3.84 -3.41 13.73
N SER A 183 3.82 -4.42 14.60
CA SER A 183 3.06 -5.67 14.43
C SER A 183 1.55 -5.52 14.74
N GLU A 184 1.14 -4.41 15.35
CA GLU A 184 -0.26 -4.19 15.72
C GLU A 184 -1.06 -3.44 14.63
N HIS A 185 -0.37 -2.79 13.70
CA HIS A 185 -1.04 -2.08 12.62
C HIS A 185 -1.77 -3.06 11.68
N PRO A 186 -2.99 -2.77 11.22
CA PRO A 186 -3.79 -3.70 10.39
C PRO A 186 -3.02 -4.26 9.18
N ILE A 187 -2.19 -3.45 8.52
CA ILE A 187 -1.41 -3.86 7.35
C ILE A 187 -0.40 -4.96 7.71
N THR A 188 0.29 -4.82 8.83
CA THR A 188 1.41 -5.69 9.24
C THR A 188 1.02 -6.74 10.28
N LYS A 189 -0.18 -6.66 10.83
CA LYS A 189 -0.66 -7.62 11.83
C LYS A 189 -0.62 -9.05 11.29
N GLY A 190 0.09 -9.91 12.02
CA GLY A 190 0.29 -11.33 11.67
C GLY A 190 1.45 -11.58 10.70
N LEU A 191 2.13 -10.55 10.17
CA LEU A 191 3.38 -10.75 9.44
C LEU A 191 4.48 -11.24 10.40
N PRO A 192 5.47 -12.03 9.91
CA PRO A 192 6.64 -12.35 10.70
C PRO A 192 7.41 -11.08 11.10
N SER A 193 8.20 -11.17 12.17
CA SER A 193 9.05 -10.06 12.62
C SER A 193 10.08 -9.64 11.57
N GLU A 194 10.48 -10.60 10.71
CA GLU A 194 11.45 -10.40 9.63
C GLU A 194 11.13 -11.35 8.47
N TRP A 195 11.35 -10.89 7.22
CA TRP A 195 11.19 -11.70 6.03
C TRP A 195 12.14 -11.24 4.92
N LEU A 196 12.60 -12.17 4.09
CA LEU A 196 13.52 -11.88 3.00
C LEU A 196 12.75 -11.40 1.77
N HIS A 197 12.98 -10.14 1.38
CA HIS A 197 12.48 -9.58 0.13
C HIS A 197 13.39 -10.02 -1.03
N THR A 198 12.79 -10.27 -2.17
CA THR A 198 13.54 -10.59 -3.40
C THR A 198 14.38 -9.40 -3.86
N LYS A 199 15.24 -9.62 -4.86
CA LYS A 199 16.03 -8.56 -5.48
C LYS A 199 15.17 -7.33 -5.78
N ASP A 200 15.55 -6.20 -5.19
CA ASP A 200 14.88 -4.91 -5.36
C ASP A 200 15.87 -3.75 -5.19
N GLU A 201 15.40 -2.53 -5.44
CA GLU A 201 16.14 -1.30 -5.22
C GLU A 201 15.73 -0.72 -3.86
N LEU A 202 16.59 -0.90 -2.85
CA LEU A 202 16.34 -0.39 -1.52
C LEU A 202 16.55 1.13 -1.50
N TYR A 203 15.46 1.89 -1.48
CA TYR A 203 15.52 3.35 -1.33
C TYR A 203 16.01 3.76 0.04
N ASP A 204 16.89 4.73 0.08
CA ASP A 204 17.47 5.27 1.30
C ASP A 204 17.51 6.80 1.29
N LYS A 205 17.76 7.38 2.45
CA LYS A 205 17.88 8.83 2.61
C LYS A 205 16.68 9.62 2.09
N LEU A 206 15.47 9.04 2.14
CA LEU A 206 14.25 9.77 1.81
C LEU A 206 14.03 10.89 2.84
N ARG A 207 13.49 12.01 2.36
CA ARG A 207 13.19 13.19 3.17
C ARG A 207 11.77 13.68 2.95
N GLY A 208 11.21 14.25 3.98
CA GLY A 208 9.87 14.83 3.86
C GLY A 208 9.31 15.30 5.19
N PRO A 209 8.12 15.89 5.19
CA PRO A 209 7.49 16.39 6.41
C PRO A 209 7.30 15.29 7.45
N ALA A 210 7.03 14.06 7.03
CA ALA A 210 6.84 12.87 7.86
C ALA A 210 5.89 13.11 9.04
N GLN A 211 4.91 14.01 8.87
CA GLN A 211 3.87 14.31 9.84
C GLN A 211 2.79 13.22 9.76
N GLY A 212 2.24 12.80 10.90
CA GLY A 212 1.23 11.74 10.95
C GLY A 212 1.68 10.39 10.39
N MET A 213 3.00 10.18 10.22
CA MET A 213 3.57 8.97 9.63
C MET A 213 3.98 7.96 10.69
N VAL A 214 3.58 6.72 10.48
CA VAL A 214 3.99 5.54 11.23
C VAL A 214 4.83 4.65 10.31
N VAL A 215 6.06 4.33 10.72
CA VAL A 215 6.90 3.35 10.02
C VAL A 215 6.44 1.94 10.41
N LEU A 216 6.01 1.16 9.43
CA LEU A 216 5.49 -0.20 9.61
C LEU A 216 6.59 -1.25 9.50
N ALA A 217 7.54 -1.04 8.58
CA ALA A 217 8.67 -1.94 8.37
C ALA A 217 9.88 -1.16 7.83
N THR A 218 11.07 -1.70 8.08
CA THR A 218 12.36 -1.13 7.63
C THR A 218 13.23 -2.21 7.01
N ALA A 219 14.23 -1.78 6.21
CA ALA A 219 15.34 -2.65 5.80
C ALA A 219 16.68 -1.93 6.04
N TYR A 220 17.71 -2.71 6.31
CA TYR A 220 19.08 -2.15 6.48
C TYR A 220 19.71 -1.88 5.12
N SER A 221 19.98 -0.61 4.83
CA SER A 221 20.64 -0.17 3.60
C SER A 221 22.15 -0.33 3.76
N ASP A 222 22.69 -1.48 3.37
CA ASP A 222 24.08 -1.87 3.62
C ASP A 222 25.08 -0.99 2.84
N LYS A 223 26.09 -0.46 3.54
CA LYS A 223 27.20 0.30 2.95
C LYS A 223 27.99 -0.51 1.90
N ASN A 224 28.09 -1.83 2.06
CA ASN A 224 28.78 -2.70 1.12
C ASN A 224 28.06 -2.78 -0.25
N THR A 225 26.77 -2.50 -0.30
CA THR A 225 25.99 -2.39 -1.55
C THR A 225 25.91 -0.94 -2.05
N GLY A 226 26.50 0.02 -1.34
CA GLY A 226 26.44 1.45 -1.63
C GLY A 226 25.30 2.18 -0.90
N GLY A 227 24.71 1.54 0.08
CA GLY A 227 23.62 2.06 0.91
C GLY A 227 24.04 3.06 1.98
N SER A 228 23.07 3.54 2.73
CA SER A 228 23.23 4.58 3.75
C SER A 228 23.88 4.10 5.07
N GLY A 229 23.83 2.80 5.35
CA GLY A 229 24.21 2.22 6.64
C GLY A 229 23.15 2.42 7.73
N ARG A 230 21.88 2.54 7.34
CA ARG A 230 20.75 2.81 8.25
C ARG A 230 19.62 1.82 7.99
N HIS A 231 18.75 1.64 8.98
CA HIS A 231 17.46 0.96 8.78
C HIS A 231 16.44 1.94 8.19
N GLU A 232 16.30 1.93 6.89
CA GLU A 232 15.43 2.86 6.13
C GLU A 232 13.98 2.36 6.10
N PRO A 233 12.98 3.26 6.11
CA PRO A 233 11.57 2.90 6.02
C PRO A 233 11.23 2.26 4.67
N MET A 234 10.63 1.07 4.71
CA MET A 234 10.15 0.35 3.53
C MET A 234 8.64 0.40 3.38
N LEU A 235 7.93 0.33 4.50
CA LEU A 235 6.47 0.41 4.55
C LEU A 235 6.05 1.46 5.56
N MET A 236 5.15 2.35 5.16
CA MET A 236 4.68 3.47 5.98
C MET A 236 3.17 3.62 5.87
N ALA A 237 2.53 4.03 6.95
CA ALA A 237 1.15 4.48 7.00
C ALA A 237 1.11 5.95 7.41
N ILE A 238 0.38 6.77 6.66
CA ILE A 238 0.29 8.20 6.89
C ILE A 238 -1.19 8.61 6.91
N GLU A 239 -1.54 9.56 7.78
CA GLU A 239 -2.83 10.23 7.77
C GLU A 239 -2.69 11.61 7.16
N PHE A 240 -3.59 11.95 6.21
CA PHE A 240 -3.68 13.28 5.60
C PHE A 240 -5.15 13.70 5.54
N GLY A 241 -5.53 14.73 6.27
CA GLY A 241 -6.92 15.10 6.49
C GLY A 241 -7.69 13.93 7.12
N LYS A 242 -8.74 13.46 6.47
CA LYS A 242 -9.45 12.22 6.84
C LYS A 242 -8.97 11.00 6.05
N GLY A 243 -8.09 11.21 5.06
CA GLY A 243 -7.58 10.17 4.16
C GLY A 243 -6.46 9.34 4.77
N ARG A 244 -6.22 8.20 4.19
CA ARG A 244 -5.19 7.23 4.60
C ARG A 244 -4.25 6.95 3.44
N VAL A 245 -2.97 6.95 3.73
CA VAL A 245 -1.93 6.69 2.73
C VAL A 245 -1.10 5.48 3.16
N PHE A 246 -1.03 4.48 2.30
CA PHE A 246 -0.03 3.42 2.39
C PHE A 246 1.10 3.73 1.42
N HIS A 247 2.32 3.85 1.94
CA HIS A 247 3.51 4.10 1.14
C HIS A 247 4.46 2.92 1.24
N SER A 248 4.76 2.30 0.10
CA SER A 248 5.74 1.22 -0.05
C SER A 248 6.88 1.70 -0.95
N THR A 249 8.12 1.68 -0.44
CA THR A 249 9.31 1.94 -1.26
C THR A 249 9.76 0.69 -2.02
N LEU A 250 9.14 -0.47 -1.79
CA LEU A 250 9.37 -1.70 -2.54
C LEU A 250 8.70 -1.63 -3.92
N GLY A 251 9.21 -2.40 -4.88
CA GLY A 251 8.54 -2.59 -6.16
C GLY A 251 9.19 -1.87 -7.35
N HIS A 252 10.53 -1.80 -7.39
CA HIS A 252 11.30 -1.18 -8.48
C HIS A 252 10.94 -1.73 -9.87
N ALA A 253 10.72 -3.04 -9.98
CA ALA A 253 10.50 -3.71 -11.24
C ALA A 253 9.57 -4.92 -11.09
N ASP A 254 9.21 -5.52 -12.22
CA ASP A 254 8.37 -6.71 -12.29
C ASP A 254 8.88 -7.84 -11.37
N TYR A 255 10.17 -8.17 -11.44
CA TYR A 255 10.79 -9.21 -10.61
C TYR A 255 10.76 -8.89 -9.10
N SER A 256 10.73 -7.62 -8.73
CA SER A 256 10.58 -7.18 -7.33
C SER A 256 9.12 -7.34 -6.87
N MET A 257 8.18 -6.98 -7.74
CA MET A 257 6.74 -7.10 -7.48
C MET A 257 6.23 -8.55 -7.44
N GLU A 258 6.97 -9.52 -8.02
CA GLU A 258 6.69 -10.95 -7.88
C GLU A 258 6.83 -11.46 -6.45
N CYS A 259 7.55 -10.75 -5.57
CA CYS A 259 7.72 -11.15 -4.17
C CYS A 259 6.37 -11.24 -3.45
N VAL A 260 6.08 -12.39 -2.84
CA VAL A 260 4.83 -12.59 -2.07
C VAL A 260 4.72 -11.61 -0.90
N GLY A 261 5.86 -11.17 -0.33
CA GLY A 261 5.91 -10.11 0.67
C GLY A 261 5.41 -8.78 0.12
N PHE A 262 5.84 -8.39 -1.10
CA PHE A 262 5.32 -7.19 -1.79
C PHE A 262 3.82 -7.35 -2.08
N ILE A 263 3.41 -8.44 -2.73
CA ILE A 263 2.01 -8.69 -3.09
C ILE A 263 1.10 -8.57 -1.86
N THR A 264 1.48 -9.24 -0.77
CA THR A 264 0.68 -9.26 0.47
C THR A 264 0.59 -7.87 1.11
N THR A 265 1.71 -7.15 1.22
CA THR A 265 1.71 -5.81 1.85
C THR A 265 1.03 -4.78 0.98
N PHE A 266 1.16 -4.86 -0.35
CA PHE A 266 0.48 -4.01 -1.33
C PHE A 266 -1.04 -4.18 -1.27
N THR A 267 -1.55 -5.42 -1.34
CA THR A 267 -3.00 -5.67 -1.33
C THR A 267 -3.63 -5.31 0.01
N ARG A 268 -2.98 -5.64 1.13
CA ARG A 268 -3.42 -5.26 2.49
C ARG A 268 -3.35 -3.74 2.71
N GLY A 269 -2.29 -3.10 2.21
CA GLY A 269 -2.13 -1.65 2.24
C GLY A 269 -3.21 -0.92 1.47
N SER A 270 -3.59 -1.45 0.30
CA SER A 270 -4.67 -0.92 -0.53
C SER A 270 -6.03 -1.06 0.15
N GLU A 271 -6.33 -2.22 0.76
CA GLU A 271 -7.55 -2.43 1.54
C GLU A 271 -7.61 -1.47 2.74
N TRP A 272 -6.51 -1.31 3.46
CA TRP A 272 -6.46 -0.39 4.60
C TRP A 272 -6.61 1.07 4.16
N ALA A 273 -5.96 1.48 3.10
CA ALA A 273 -6.09 2.84 2.58
C ALA A 273 -7.54 3.15 2.19
N ALA A 274 -8.23 2.20 1.54
CA ALA A 274 -9.64 2.34 1.18
C ALA A 274 -10.58 2.36 2.39
N THR A 275 -10.37 1.49 3.39
CA THR A 275 -11.41 1.17 4.41
C THR A 275 -11.01 1.45 5.86
N GLY A 276 -9.71 1.63 6.13
CA GLY A 276 -9.14 1.64 7.48
C GLY A 276 -9.03 0.25 8.13
N LYS A 277 -9.35 -0.82 7.40
CA LYS A 277 -9.34 -2.22 7.89
C LYS A 277 -8.56 -3.12 6.93
N VAL A 278 -8.23 -4.33 7.40
CA VAL A 278 -7.65 -5.40 6.59
C VAL A 278 -8.35 -6.70 6.93
N SER A 279 -8.99 -7.30 5.94
CA SER A 279 -9.65 -8.61 6.04
C SER A 279 -8.76 -9.76 5.53
N GLN A 280 -7.78 -9.43 4.69
CA GLN A 280 -6.90 -10.39 4.05
C GLN A 280 -5.94 -11.06 5.04
N GLY A 281 -5.88 -12.40 5.00
CA GLY A 281 -4.93 -13.19 5.78
C GLY A 281 -3.52 -13.14 5.20
N ILE A 282 -2.56 -13.74 5.94
CA ILE A 282 -1.19 -13.96 5.46
C ILE A 282 -1.18 -15.28 4.67
N PRO A 283 -0.71 -15.28 3.42
CA PRO A 283 -0.67 -16.50 2.61
C PRO A 283 0.39 -17.47 3.13
N LYS A 284 0.16 -18.78 2.92
CA LYS A 284 1.06 -19.85 3.39
C LYS A 284 2.45 -19.79 2.76
N ASP A 285 2.54 -19.21 1.56
CA ASP A 285 3.77 -19.02 0.80
C ASP A 285 4.43 -17.66 1.09
N PHE A 286 4.07 -16.98 2.18
CA PHE A 286 4.76 -15.74 2.59
C PHE A 286 6.25 -16.04 2.85
N PRO A 287 7.19 -15.15 2.43
CA PRO A 287 8.62 -15.41 2.60
C PRO A 287 9.03 -15.54 4.08
N SER A 288 10.06 -16.34 4.34
CA SER A 288 10.69 -16.50 5.65
C SER A 288 11.92 -15.58 5.78
N PRO A 289 12.58 -15.48 6.95
CA PRO A 289 13.78 -14.66 7.11
C PRO A 289 14.97 -15.08 6.23
N ASP A 290 15.02 -16.35 5.83
CA ASP A 290 16.13 -16.96 5.09
C ASP A 290 15.78 -17.40 3.66
N LYS A 291 14.50 -17.22 3.25
CA LYS A 291 14.04 -17.66 1.93
C LYS A 291 13.02 -16.72 1.33
N THR A 292 13.31 -16.21 0.15
CA THR A 292 12.35 -15.45 -0.68
C THR A 292 11.23 -16.35 -1.18
N SER A 293 10.08 -15.75 -1.46
CA SER A 293 8.96 -16.40 -2.13
C SER A 293 8.44 -15.50 -3.24
N LYS A 294 8.19 -16.10 -4.41
CA LYS A 294 7.75 -15.38 -5.60
C LYS A 294 6.53 -16.05 -6.22
N ARG A 295 5.66 -15.25 -6.79
CA ARG A 295 4.64 -15.70 -7.73
C ARG A 295 4.97 -15.11 -9.09
N SER A 296 5.25 -15.98 -10.07
CA SER A 296 5.43 -15.54 -11.46
C SER A 296 4.16 -14.85 -11.94
N ASP A 297 4.36 -13.80 -12.71
CA ASP A 297 3.31 -12.98 -13.29
C ASP A 297 2.25 -13.84 -13.98
N GLN A 298 1.02 -13.82 -13.47
CA GLN A 298 -0.14 -14.49 -14.10
C GLN A 298 -0.75 -13.65 -15.22
N ALA A 299 -0.22 -12.44 -15.51
CA ALA A 299 -0.69 -11.56 -16.57
C ALA A 299 -0.46 -12.11 -17.98
N ASN A 300 0.08 -13.33 -18.10
CA ASN A 300 0.28 -14.07 -19.36
C ASN A 300 -0.63 -15.30 -19.51
N LYS A 301 -1.68 -15.42 -18.72
CA LYS A 301 -2.70 -16.48 -18.88
C LYS A 301 -4.00 -15.93 -19.45
#